data_c9ba87ba6475364f7223cf98920ede37
#
_entry.id   c9ba87ba6475364f7223cf98920ede37
#
_cell.length_a   1.000
_cell.length_b   1.000
_cell.length_c   1.000
_cell.angle_alpha   90.00
_cell.angle_beta   90.00
_cell.angle_gamma   90.00
#
_symmetry.space_group_name_H-M   'P 1'
#
loop_
_entity.id
_entity.type
_entity.pdbx_description
1 polymer ?
#
loop_
_entity_poly.entity_id
_entity_poly.type
_entity_poly.pdbx_seq_one_letter_code
_entity_poly.pdbx_strand_id
1 'polypeptide(L)'
;DVDMVNLHAAGTRAMMTAALEGLTRADGTRPLLIAVTQLTSTSQQSMEEEIEIHKELSEVVIDYAKNAELAGLDGVVCSPLEAGKIHEACGKHFATVTPGIRFADDQVRITTPARAREIGSDYIVVGRPITQAADPVAAYLRCAEEFVG
;
A
#
# COMPACT_ATOMS: atom_id res chain seq x y z
N ASP A 1 3.06 20.09 -7.21
CA ASP A 1 2.38 19.65 -5.99
C ASP A 1 1.85 18.23 -6.19
N VAL A 2 2.08 17.40 -5.20
CA VAL A 2 1.53 16.03 -5.10
C VAL A 2 0.88 15.86 -3.74
N ASP A 3 -0.12 14.99 -3.64
CA ASP A 3 -0.87 14.77 -2.39
C ASP A 3 -0.26 13.65 -1.56
N MET A 4 0.42 12.70 -2.21
CA MET A 4 1.04 11.55 -1.56
C MET A 4 2.34 11.16 -2.27
N VAL A 5 3.35 10.77 -1.49
CA VAL A 5 4.62 10.21 -1.95
C VAL A 5 4.96 8.95 -1.17
N ASN A 6 5.78 8.08 -1.74
CA ASN A 6 6.18 6.84 -1.09
C ASN A 6 7.70 6.65 -1.08
N LEU A 7 8.15 5.84 -0.13
CA LEU A 7 9.50 5.30 -0.02
C LEU A 7 9.42 3.81 0.37
N HIS A 8 10.55 3.13 0.53
CA HIS A 8 10.58 1.74 1.02
C HIS A 8 10.88 1.69 2.52
N ALA A 9 10.08 0.95 3.30
CA ALA A 9 10.25 0.79 4.75
C ALA A 9 11.58 0.12 5.14
N ALA A 10 12.16 -0.68 4.23
CA ALA A 10 13.47 -1.32 4.41
C ALA A 10 14.62 -0.34 4.68
N GLY A 11 14.45 0.96 4.37
CA GLY A 11 15.42 2.01 4.64
C GLY A 11 15.57 2.41 6.11
N THR A 12 14.91 1.73 7.02
CA THR A 12 14.88 1.97 8.48
C THR A 12 14.14 3.23 8.91
N ARG A 13 13.84 3.33 10.22
CA ARG A 13 13.15 4.50 10.79
C ARG A 13 13.92 5.81 10.59
N ALA A 14 15.24 5.77 10.70
CA ALA A 14 16.08 6.97 10.52
C ALA A 14 15.89 7.57 9.11
N MET A 15 15.90 6.75 8.06
CA MET A 15 15.66 7.20 6.69
C MET A 15 14.23 7.73 6.53
N MET A 16 13.24 7.06 7.08
CA MET A 16 11.83 7.48 6.99
C MET A 16 11.59 8.82 7.70
N THR A 17 12.17 9.01 8.90
CA THR A 17 12.09 10.28 9.63
C THR A 17 12.78 11.41 8.86
N ALA A 18 13.97 11.17 8.33
CA ALA A 18 14.68 12.17 7.53
C ALA A 18 13.90 12.57 6.26
N ALA A 19 13.24 11.60 5.62
CA ALA A 19 12.36 11.87 4.47
C ALA A 19 11.15 12.73 4.87
N LEU A 20 10.55 12.45 6.02
CA LEU A 20 9.43 13.22 6.56
C LEU A 20 9.84 14.68 6.83
N GLU A 21 10.99 14.88 7.46
CA GLU A 21 11.56 16.21 7.70
C GLU A 21 11.82 16.96 6.38
N GLY A 22 12.43 16.28 5.40
CA GLY A 22 12.73 16.85 4.09
C GLY A 22 11.49 17.23 3.26
N LEU A 23 10.36 16.55 3.48
CA LEU A 23 9.08 16.85 2.82
C LEU A 23 8.29 17.98 3.48
N THR A 24 8.58 18.27 4.75
CA THR A 24 7.84 19.27 5.53
C THR A 24 8.29 20.68 5.12
N ARG A 25 7.33 21.48 4.63
CA ARG A 25 7.56 22.87 4.22
C ARG A 25 7.73 23.77 5.44
N ALA A 26 8.21 24.99 5.21
CA ALA A 26 8.40 25.98 6.27
C ALA A 26 7.11 26.36 7.02
N ASP A 27 5.95 26.22 6.37
CA ASP A 27 4.63 26.44 6.97
C ASP A 27 4.07 25.20 7.69
N GLY A 28 4.84 24.10 7.77
CA GLY A 28 4.45 22.83 8.40
C GLY A 28 3.60 21.91 7.51
N THR A 29 3.24 22.34 6.29
CA THR A 29 2.47 21.48 5.36
C THR A 29 3.37 20.49 4.64
N ARG A 30 2.83 19.34 4.27
CA ARG A 30 3.50 18.31 3.48
C ARG A 30 2.51 17.39 2.78
N PRO A 31 2.91 16.69 1.70
CA PRO A 31 2.13 15.55 1.20
C PRO A 31 2.10 14.40 2.22
N LEU A 32 1.15 13.50 2.08
CA LEU A 32 1.19 12.24 2.81
C LEU A 32 2.46 11.47 2.43
N LEU A 33 3.14 10.90 3.43
CA LEU A 33 4.31 10.03 3.23
C LEU A 33 3.95 8.62 3.67
N ILE A 34 4.03 7.67 2.75
CA ILE A 34 3.74 6.26 3.00
C ILE A 34 4.97 5.39 2.70
N ALA A 35 5.04 4.20 3.29
CA ALA A 35 6.15 3.29 3.07
C ALA A 35 5.70 1.98 2.41
N VAL A 36 6.40 1.56 1.37
CA VAL A 36 6.23 0.22 0.80
C VAL A 36 6.79 -0.79 1.79
N THR A 37 5.95 -1.72 2.25
CA THR A 37 6.34 -2.81 3.14
C THR A 37 7.14 -3.86 2.37
N GLN A 38 6.49 -4.92 1.89
CA GLN A 38 7.05 -5.84 0.91
C GLN A 38 6.25 -5.71 -0.39
N LEU A 39 6.91 -5.89 -1.53
CA LEU A 39 6.22 -5.88 -2.81
C LEU A 39 5.20 -7.03 -2.85
N THR A 40 4.02 -6.79 -3.40
CA THR A 40 2.98 -7.83 -3.54
C THR A 40 3.41 -9.00 -4.44
N SER A 41 4.49 -8.83 -5.19
CA SER A 41 5.15 -9.88 -5.98
C SER A 41 6.21 -10.67 -5.22
N THR A 42 6.64 -10.21 -4.03
CA THR A 42 7.61 -10.93 -3.20
C THR A 42 6.95 -12.13 -2.56
N SER A 43 7.49 -13.32 -2.85
CA SER A 43 7.09 -14.57 -2.17
C SER A 43 7.88 -14.76 -0.88
N GLN A 44 7.39 -15.65 0.00
CA GLN A 44 8.14 -16.08 1.18
C GLN A 44 9.55 -16.58 0.78
N GLN A 45 9.62 -17.42 -0.25
CA GLN A 45 10.88 -17.97 -0.73
C GLN A 45 11.84 -16.88 -1.23
N SER A 46 11.37 -15.94 -2.09
CA SER A 46 12.22 -14.84 -2.57
C SER A 46 12.70 -13.95 -1.44
N MET A 47 11.88 -13.73 -0.43
CA MET A 47 12.28 -12.94 0.74
C MET A 47 13.37 -13.64 1.54
N GLU A 48 13.30 -14.94 1.72
CA GLU A 48 14.31 -15.72 2.45
C GLU A 48 15.60 -15.89 1.64
N GLU A 49 15.51 -16.21 0.34
CA GLU A 49 16.67 -16.56 -0.49
C GLU A 49 17.40 -15.35 -1.08
N GLU A 50 16.68 -14.27 -1.38
CA GLU A 50 17.25 -13.11 -2.10
C GLU A 50 17.39 -11.86 -1.21
N ILE A 51 16.51 -11.70 -0.21
CA ILE A 51 16.55 -10.58 0.74
C ILE A 51 17.12 -11.00 2.10
N GLU A 52 17.29 -12.31 2.32
CA GLU A 52 17.84 -12.92 3.54
C GLU A 52 17.03 -12.60 4.82
N ILE A 53 15.72 -12.42 4.69
CA ILE A 53 14.82 -12.22 5.83
C ILE A 53 14.12 -13.56 6.14
N HIS A 54 14.56 -14.25 7.18
CA HIS A 54 14.07 -15.56 7.64
C HIS A 54 12.95 -15.40 8.70
N LYS A 55 11.83 -14.82 8.28
CA LYS A 55 10.65 -14.61 9.09
C LYS A 55 9.40 -14.72 8.20
N GLU A 56 8.25 -15.05 8.78
CA GLU A 56 6.98 -15.07 8.03
C GLU A 56 6.72 -13.73 7.33
N LEU A 57 6.45 -13.76 6.01
CA LEU A 57 6.25 -12.56 5.19
C LEU A 57 5.17 -11.64 5.78
N SER A 58 4.08 -12.21 6.26
CA SER A 58 3.00 -11.44 6.87
C SER A 58 3.42 -10.73 8.16
N GLU A 59 4.34 -11.30 8.94
CA GLU A 59 4.89 -10.66 10.13
C GLU A 59 5.87 -9.54 9.78
N VAL A 60 6.70 -9.75 8.75
CA VAL A 60 7.61 -8.71 8.23
C VAL A 60 6.85 -7.49 7.75
N VAL A 61 5.73 -7.69 7.04
CA VAL A 61 4.85 -6.59 6.60
C VAL A 61 4.33 -5.79 7.80
N ILE A 62 3.86 -6.47 8.85
CA ILE A 62 3.37 -5.80 10.07
C ILE A 62 4.49 -5.08 10.82
N ASP A 63 5.68 -5.66 10.92
CA ASP A 63 6.83 -5.01 11.56
C ASP A 63 7.26 -3.75 10.80
N TYR A 64 7.24 -3.81 9.46
CA TYR A 64 7.53 -2.65 8.62
C TYR A 64 6.46 -1.56 8.77
N ALA A 65 5.18 -1.93 8.86
CA ALA A 65 4.09 -0.98 9.09
C ALA A 65 4.25 -0.28 10.45
N LYS A 66 4.53 -1.02 11.53
CA LYS A 66 4.82 -0.45 12.85
C LYS A 66 6.03 0.47 12.86
N ASN A 67 7.10 0.10 12.14
CA ASN A 67 8.28 0.96 12.03
C ASN A 67 7.98 2.26 11.27
N ALA A 68 7.13 2.21 10.24
CA ALA A 68 6.68 3.38 9.50
C ALA A 68 5.81 4.29 10.38
N GLU A 69 4.88 3.73 11.15
CA GLU A 69 4.06 4.46 12.11
C GLU A 69 4.93 5.14 13.19
N LEU A 70 5.88 4.41 13.78
CA LEU A 70 6.83 4.94 14.77
C LEU A 70 7.74 6.04 14.21
N ALA A 71 8.00 6.05 12.90
CA ALA A 71 8.73 7.10 12.21
C ALA A 71 7.85 8.34 11.91
N GLY A 72 6.54 8.28 12.16
CA GLY A 72 5.60 9.37 11.94
C GLY A 72 4.99 9.41 10.52
N LEU A 73 5.10 8.33 9.74
CA LEU A 73 4.48 8.24 8.42
C LEU A 73 2.96 8.12 8.51
N ASP A 74 2.29 8.41 7.40
CA ASP A 74 0.83 8.45 7.33
C ASP A 74 0.20 7.10 6.96
N GLY A 75 1.01 6.15 6.45
CA GLY A 75 0.50 4.85 6.02
C GLY A 75 1.53 3.99 5.32
N VAL A 76 1.06 2.91 4.74
CA VAL A 76 1.90 1.94 4.00
C VAL A 76 1.25 1.45 2.71
N VAL A 77 2.11 0.99 1.79
CA VAL A 77 1.70 0.16 0.66
C VAL A 77 1.81 -1.31 1.07
N CYS A 78 0.73 -2.05 0.91
CA CYS A 78 0.63 -3.46 1.29
C CYS A 78 -0.32 -4.23 0.37
N SER A 79 -0.38 -5.55 0.51
CA SER A 79 -1.43 -6.33 -0.15
C SER A 79 -2.81 -6.00 0.44
N PRO A 80 -3.89 -6.00 -0.36
CA PRO A 80 -5.25 -5.85 0.17
C PRO A 80 -5.57 -6.83 1.31
N LEU A 81 -5.04 -8.06 1.25
CA LEU A 81 -5.25 -9.08 2.28
C LEU A 81 -4.57 -8.76 3.63
N GLU A 82 -3.68 -7.79 3.66
CA GLU A 82 -2.92 -7.36 4.85
C GLU A 82 -3.54 -6.11 5.51
N ALA A 83 -4.39 -5.36 4.78
CA ALA A 83 -4.95 -4.09 5.23
C ALA A 83 -5.62 -4.19 6.62
N GLY A 84 -6.47 -5.19 6.84
CA GLY A 84 -7.12 -5.41 8.13
C GLY A 84 -6.14 -5.62 9.28
N LYS A 85 -5.10 -6.44 9.07
CA LYS A 85 -4.06 -6.70 10.09
C LYS A 85 -3.23 -5.45 10.40
N ILE A 86 -2.97 -4.61 9.39
CA ILE A 86 -2.26 -3.34 9.58
C ILE A 86 -3.11 -2.38 10.41
N HIS A 87 -4.41 -2.26 10.13
CA HIS A 87 -5.32 -1.46 10.95
C HIS A 87 -5.46 -1.98 12.39
N GLU A 88 -5.41 -3.29 12.60
CA GLU A 88 -5.36 -3.87 13.95
C GLU A 88 -4.07 -3.51 14.69
N ALA A 89 -2.93 -3.46 13.98
CA ALA A 89 -1.61 -3.25 14.56
C ALA A 89 -1.26 -1.76 14.76
N CYS A 90 -1.67 -0.89 13.83
CA CYS A 90 -1.29 0.53 13.76
C CYS A 90 -2.50 1.49 13.91
N GLY A 91 -3.72 0.96 14.07
CA GLY A 91 -4.93 1.75 14.15
C GLY A 91 -5.51 2.15 12.77
N LYS A 92 -6.80 2.46 12.78
CA LYS A 92 -7.56 2.79 11.55
C LYS A 92 -7.18 4.11 10.89
N HIS A 93 -6.43 4.95 11.56
CA HIS A 93 -5.93 6.23 11.02
C HIS A 93 -4.69 6.04 10.14
N PHE A 94 -4.04 4.88 10.21
CA PHE A 94 -2.83 4.58 9.45
C PHE A 94 -3.21 4.02 8.08
N ALA A 95 -3.04 4.82 7.04
CA ALA A 95 -3.57 4.54 5.71
C ALA A 95 -2.95 3.30 5.05
N THR A 96 -3.80 2.51 4.41
CA THR A 96 -3.39 1.37 3.58
C THR A 96 -3.61 1.68 2.11
N VAL A 97 -2.55 1.59 1.31
CA VAL A 97 -2.57 1.77 -0.14
C VAL A 97 -2.29 0.43 -0.80
N THR A 98 -3.25 -0.11 -1.53
CA THR A 98 -3.21 -1.51 -1.96
C THR A 98 -3.17 -1.64 -3.48
N PRO A 99 -2.03 -2.04 -4.05
CA PRO A 99 -1.90 -2.41 -5.46
C PRO A 99 -2.41 -3.83 -5.73
N GLY A 100 -2.33 -4.23 -7.00
CA GLY A 100 -2.70 -5.58 -7.41
C GLY A 100 -4.19 -5.78 -7.67
N ILE A 101 -4.95 -4.70 -7.76
CA ILE A 101 -6.38 -4.73 -8.03
C ILE A 101 -6.65 -5.08 -9.49
N ARG A 102 -7.64 -5.95 -9.72
CA ARG A 102 -8.10 -6.41 -11.04
C ARG A 102 -9.63 -6.46 -11.08
N PHE A 103 -10.20 -6.37 -12.28
CA PHE A 103 -11.61 -6.74 -12.46
C PHE A 103 -11.77 -8.27 -12.38
N ALA A 104 -12.94 -8.73 -11.97
CA ALA A 104 -13.28 -10.15 -11.92
C ALA A 104 -13.60 -10.67 -13.33
N ASP A 105 -12.57 -10.94 -14.12
CA ASP A 105 -12.68 -11.62 -15.41
C ASP A 105 -11.87 -12.92 -15.29
N ASP A 106 -12.55 -14.05 -15.00
CA ASP A 106 -12.05 -15.44 -15.10
C ASP A 106 -10.89 -15.93 -14.21
N GLN A 107 -10.41 -15.23 -13.19
CA GLN A 107 -9.35 -15.73 -12.29
C GLN A 107 -9.76 -15.81 -10.82
N VAL A 108 -9.49 -16.96 -10.19
CA VAL A 108 -9.96 -17.36 -8.85
C VAL A 108 -9.24 -16.63 -7.68
N ARG A 109 -8.15 -15.88 -7.93
CA ARG A 109 -7.33 -15.24 -6.86
C ARG A 109 -6.99 -13.78 -7.17
N ILE A 110 -8.02 -12.98 -7.44
CA ILE A 110 -7.85 -11.55 -7.63
C ILE A 110 -8.63 -10.77 -6.57
N THR A 111 -8.12 -9.60 -6.21
CA THR A 111 -8.87 -8.65 -5.41
C THR A 111 -9.49 -7.61 -6.33
N THR A 112 -10.82 -7.56 -6.36
CA THR A 112 -11.57 -6.52 -7.12
C THR A 112 -11.61 -5.22 -6.33
N PRO A 113 -11.94 -4.07 -6.97
CA PRO A 113 -12.12 -2.81 -6.25
C PRO A 113 -13.16 -2.94 -5.11
N ALA A 114 -14.31 -3.54 -5.38
CA ALA A 114 -15.36 -3.78 -4.36
C ALA A 114 -14.82 -4.65 -3.19
N ARG A 115 -14.08 -5.71 -3.50
CA ARG A 115 -13.49 -6.57 -2.47
C ARG A 115 -12.43 -5.85 -1.66
N ALA A 116 -11.58 -5.01 -2.28
CA ALA A 116 -10.61 -4.19 -1.57
C ALA A 116 -11.29 -3.24 -0.57
N ARG A 117 -12.41 -2.62 -0.95
CA ARG A 117 -13.24 -1.82 -0.04
C ARG A 117 -13.75 -2.64 1.14
N GLU A 118 -14.34 -3.82 0.89
CA GLU A 118 -14.89 -4.70 1.95
C GLU A 118 -13.86 -5.12 2.99
N ILE A 119 -12.63 -5.42 2.56
CA ILE A 119 -11.54 -5.83 3.46
C ILE A 119 -10.80 -4.65 4.10
N GLY A 120 -11.20 -3.42 3.80
CA GLY A 120 -10.78 -2.21 4.50
C GLY A 120 -9.55 -1.52 3.92
N SER A 121 -9.27 -1.65 2.61
CA SER A 121 -8.27 -0.79 1.95
C SER A 121 -8.75 0.66 1.92
N ASP A 122 -7.88 1.61 2.29
CA ASP A 122 -8.21 3.05 2.24
C ASP A 122 -8.02 3.62 0.84
N TYR A 123 -7.00 3.15 0.13
CA TYR A 123 -6.69 3.52 -1.26
C TYR A 123 -6.35 2.28 -2.07
N ILE A 124 -6.69 2.30 -3.36
CA ILE A 124 -6.31 1.24 -4.30
C ILE A 124 -5.44 1.79 -5.43
N VAL A 125 -4.52 0.96 -5.91
CA VAL A 125 -3.71 1.27 -7.09
C VAL A 125 -4.10 0.32 -8.23
N VAL A 126 -4.66 0.89 -9.29
CA VAL A 126 -5.10 0.14 -10.47
C VAL A 126 -4.31 0.59 -11.69
N GLY A 127 -3.44 -0.27 -12.18
CA GLY A 127 -2.61 0.00 -13.36
C GLY A 127 -3.22 -0.57 -14.64
N ARG A 128 -2.71 -1.71 -15.08
CA ARG A 128 -3.07 -2.36 -16.37
C ARG A 128 -4.57 -2.53 -16.62
N PRO A 129 -5.43 -2.85 -15.65
CA PRO A 129 -6.87 -2.93 -15.89
C PRO A 129 -7.50 -1.63 -16.43
N ILE A 130 -6.88 -0.50 -16.16
CA ILE A 130 -7.28 0.81 -16.72
C ILE A 130 -6.45 1.12 -17.98
N THR A 131 -5.13 1.10 -17.87
CA THR A 131 -4.24 1.61 -18.94
C THR A 131 -4.24 0.76 -20.21
N GLN A 132 -4.64 -0.51 -20.12
CA GLN A 132 -4.75 -1.44 -21.25
C GLN A 132 -6.21 -1.74 -21.64
N ALA A 133 -7.19 -1.09 -21.03
CA ALA A 133 -8.58 -1.23 -21.41
C ALA A 133 -8.85 -0.61 -22.78
N ALA A 134 -9.82 -1.14 -23.51
CA ALA A 134 -10.28 -0.55 -24.77
C ALA A 134 -10.81 0.88 -24.56
N ASP A 135 -11.45 1.14 -23.43
CA ASP A 135 -11.86 2.46 -22.96
C ASP A 135 -11.30 2.68 -21.54
N PRO A 136 -10.13 3.35 -21.38
CA PRO A 136 -9.52 3.60 -20.08
C PRO A 136 -10.37 4.49 -19.16
N VAL A 137 -11.17 5.40 -19.72
CA VAL A 137 -12.03 6.29 -18.94
C VAL A 137 -13.18 5.49 -18.33
N ALA A 138 -13.87 4.68 -19.12
CA ALA A 138 -14.92 3.79 -18.62
C ALA A 138 -14.39 2.81 -17.57
N ALA A 139 -13.19 2.24 -17.79
CA ALA A 139 -12.55 1.35 -16.83
C ALA A 139 -12.22 2.06 -15.51
N TYR A 140 -11.73 3.30 -15.55
CA TYR A 140 -11.48 4.11 -14.36
C TYR A 140 -12.79 4.40 -13.59
N LEU A 141 -13.85 4.85 -14.30
CA LEU A 141 -15.14 5.14 -13.68
C LEU A 141 -15.74 3.91 -13.01
N ARG A 142 -15.65 2.74 -13.66
CA ARG A 142 -16.05 1.48 -13.06
C ARG A 142 -15.28 1.16 -11.78
N CYS A 143 -13.95 1.34 -11.78
CA CYS A 143 -13.13 1.16 -10.58
C CYS A 143 -13.56 2.08 -9.44
N ALA A 144 -13.82 3.36 -9.75
CA ALA A 144 -14.24 4.35 -8.77
C ALA A 144 -15.61 3.97 -8.18
N GLU A 145 -16.56 3.59 -9.01
CA GLU A 145 -17.90 3.15 -8.57
C GLU A 145 -17.82 1.90 -7.69
N GLU A 146 -17.07 0.88 -8.10
CA GLU A 146 -16.92 -0.36 -7.31
C GLU A 146 -16.20 -0.13 -5.97
N PHE A 147 -15.24 0.81 -5.90
CA PHE A 147 -14.45 1.06 -4.70
C PHE A 147 -15.09 2.07 -3.76
N VAL A 148 -15.63 3.16 -4.27
CA VAL A 148 -16.22 4.23 -3.45
C VAL A 148 -17.69 3.95 -3.13
N GLY A 149 -18.44 3.41 -4.07
CA GLY A 149 -19.87 3.07 -3.97
C GLY A 149 -20.76 4.12 -4.57
#